data_e9bf833e691feb01e3fd76690529485a
#
_entry.id   e9bf833e691feb01e3fd76690529485a
#
_cell.length_a   1.000
_cell.length_b   1.000
_cell.length_c   1.000
_cell.angle_alpha   90.00
_cell.angle_beta   90.00
_cell.angle_gamma   90.00
#
_symmetry.space_group_name_H-M   'P 1'
#
loop_
_entity.id
_entity.type
_entity.pdbx_description
1 polymer ?
#
loop_
_entity_poly.entity_id
_entity_poly.type
_entity_poly.pdbx_seq_one_letter_code
_entity_poly.pdbx_strand_id
1 'polypeptide(L)' 'MTLLELSVEYRAHARTLDGRIVQLRRDWEQAMDERERCRLADRIRILSTMQREARELAVLCERYYDRGYRRNAKYTV' A
#
# COMPACT_ATOMS: atom_id res chain seq x y z
N MET A 1 0.24 -19.89 -4.19
CA MET A 1 -0.44 -18.74 -3.57
C MET A 1 -1.52 -18.20 -4.51
N THR A 2 -2.71 -18.03 -4.02
CA THR A 2 -3.79 -17.46 -4.81
C THR A 2 -3.71 -15.93 -4.86
N LEU A 3 -4.40 -15.32 -5.82
CA LEU A 3 -4.46 -13.85 -5.90
C LEU A 3 -5.16 -13.26 -4.67
N LEU A 4 -6.12 -13.97 -4.10
CA LEU A 4 -6.80 -13.53 -2.90
C LEU A 4 -5.86 -13.52 -1.70
N GLU A 5 -5.05 -14.55 -1.53
CA GLU A 5 -4.03 -14.60 -0.49
C GLU A 5 -3.00 -13.50 -0.67
N LEU A 6 -2.60 -13.25 -1.91
CA LEU A 6 -1.67 -12.18 -2.24
C LEU A 6 -2.24 -10.81 -1.89
N SER A 7 -3.54 -10.59 -2.13
CA SER A 7 -4.19 -9.33 -1.75
C SER A 7 -4.16 -9.10 -0.25
N VAL A 8 -4.35 -10.15 0.54
CA VAL A 8 -4.26 -10.06 2.01
C VAL A 8 -2.85 -9.64 2.44
N GLU A 9 -1.84 -10.20 1.80
CA GLU A 9 -0.44 -9.84 2.10
C GLU A 9 -0.13 -8.39 1.72
N TYR A 10 -0.61 -7.93 0.57
CA TYR A 10 -0.44 -6.53 0.17
C TYR A 10 -1.13 -5.57 1.12
N ARG A 11 -2.32 -5.92 1.61
CA ARG A 11 -3.02 -5.09 2.59
C ARG A 11 -2.30 -5.05 3.92
N ALA A 12 -1.76 -6.18 4.36
CA ALA A 12 -0.96 -6.25 5.58
C ALA A 12 0.30 -5.38 5.46
N HIS A 13 0.96 -5.45 4.31
CA HIS A 13 2.14 -4.63 4.02
C HIS A 13 1.78 -3.14 4.04
N ALA A 14 0.66 -2.76 3.44
CA ALA A 14 0.19 -1.38 3.44
C ALA A 14 -0.07 -0.87 4.86
N ARG A 15 -0.63 -1.70 5.73
CA ARG A 15 -0.86 -1.34 7.13
C ARG A 15 0.45 -1.13 7.89
N THR A 16 1.43 -1.98 7.64
CA THR A 16 2.75 -1.85 8.24
C THR A 16 3.39 -0.53 7.81
N LEU A 17 3.30 -0.20 6.52
CA LEU A 17 3.81 1.06 6.00
C LEU A 17 3.07 2.26 6.59
N ASP A 18 1.76 2.14 6.79
CA ASP A 18 0.96 3.21 7.40
C ASP A 18 1.45 3.52 8.82
N GLY A 19 1.70 2.50 9.62
CA GLY A 19 2.26 2.67 10.96
C GLY A 19 3.60 3.39 10.96
N ARG A 20 4.47 3.03 10.02
CA ARG A 20 5.77 3.70 9.87
C ARG A 20 5.63 5.14 9.44
N ILE A 21 4.70 5.44 8.53
CA ILE A 21 4.44 6.81 8.08
C ILE A 21 3.96 7.66 9.24
N VAL A 22 3.06 7.15 10.07
CA VAL A 22 2.56 7.87 11.24
C VAL A 22 3.71 8.21 12.19
N GLN A 23 4.60 7.24 12.43
CA GLN A 23 5.76 7.47 13.31
C GLN A 23 6.71 8.52 12.72
N LEU A 24 6.98 8.43 11.42
CA LEU A 24 7.84 9.40 10.73
C LEU A 24 7.25 10.81 10.75
N ARG A 25 5.93 10.93 10.63
CA ARG A 25 5.26 12.24 10.74
C ARG A 25 5.43 12.84 12.12
N ARG A 26 5.34 12.04 13.17
CA ARG A 26 5.60 12.49 14.54
C ARG A 26 7.04 12.95 14.68
N ASP A 27 7.98 12.17 14.17
CA ASP A 27 9.40 12.53 14.19
C ASP A 27 9.64 13.85 13.45
N TRP A 28 8.98 14.02 12.28
CA TRP A 28 9.08 15.23 11.50
C TRP A 28 8.56 16.45 12.26
N GLU A 29 7.44 16.30 12.94
CA GLU A 29 6.86 17.39 13.76
C GLU A 29 7.78 17.80 14.90
N GLN A 30 8.54 16.87 15.47
CA GLN A 30 9.44 17.10 16.59
C GLN A 30 10.84 17.49 16.15
N ALA A 31 11.18 17.30 14.89
CA ALA A 31 12.51 17.61 14.39
C ALA A 31 12.77 19.11 14.40
N MET A 32 13.92 19.51 14.94
CA MET A 32 14.31 20.91 15.01
C MET A 32 15.28 21.31 13.91
N ASP A 33 15.97 20.34 13.32
CA ASP A 33 16.94 20.57 12.28
C ASP A 33 16.27 20.46 10.91
N GLU A 34 16.51 21.45 10.06
CA GLU A 34 15.96 21.50 8.71
C GLU A 34 16.37 20.31 7.86
N ARG A 35 17.62 19.87 7.99
CA ARG A 35 18.13 18.71 7.26
C ARG A 35 17.40 17.43 7.66
N GLU A 36 17.16 17.28 8.94
CA GLU A 36 16.43 16.13 9.46
C GLU A 36 15.00 16.15 8.96
N ARG A 37 14.35 17.31 8.97
CA ARG A 37 13.01 17.47 8.44
C ARG A 37 12.94 17.08 6.96
N CYS A 38 13.90 17.52 6.17
CA CYS A 38 13.96 17.18 4.75
C CYS A 38 14.11 15.68 4.54
N ARG A 39 14.96 15.02 5.32
CA ARG A 39 15.14 13.56 5.24
C ARG A 39 13.86 12.83 5.59
N LEU A 40 13.21 13.26 6.66
CA LEU A 40 11.96 12.66 7.10
C LEU A 40 10.86 12.87 6.08
N ALA A 41 10.76 14.08 5.52
CA ALA A 41 9.77 14.37 4.47
C ALA A 41 9.97 13.49 3.24
N ASP A 42 11.21 13.31 2.79
CA ASP A 42 11.51 12.44 1.66
C ASP A 42 11.17 10.99 1.95
N ARG A 43 11.47 10.53 3.15
CA ARG A 43 11.17 9.16 3.56
C ARG A 43 9.65 8.93 3.64
N ILE A 44 8.91 9.90 4.19
CA ILE A 44 7.45 9.84 4.25
C ILE A 44 6.88 9.75 2.83
N ARG A 45 7.40 10.53 1.91
CA ARG A 45 6.95 10.51 0.51
C ARG A 45 7.17 9.15 -0.14
N ILE A 46 8.36 8.59 0.05
CA ILE A 46 8.71 7.26 -0.51
C ILE A 46 7.78 6.19 0.07
N LEU A 47 7.63 6.16 1.39
CA LEU A 47 6.77 5.17 2.04
C LEU A 47 5.30 5.36 1.68
N SER A 48 4.85 6.60 1.50
CA SER A 48 3.48 6.88 1.08
C SER A 48 3.21 6.36 -0.33
N THR A 49 4.17 6.48 -1.22
CA THR A 49 4.09 5.92 -2.57
C THR A 49 4.02 4.40 -2.52
N MET A 50 4.88 3.77 -1.72
CA MET A 50 4.89 2.31 -1.54
C MET A 50 3.57 1.82 -0.96
N GLN A 51 3.04 2.53 0.02
CA GLN A 51 1.76 2.20 0.64
C GLN A 51 0.62 2.24 -0.38
N ARG A 52 0.57 3.29 -1.17
CA ARG A 52 -0.44 3.45 -2.22
C ARG A 52 -0.33 2.33 -3.25
N GLU A 53 0.87 2.02 -3.69
CA GLU A 53 1.11 0.93 -4.64
C GLU A 53 0.68 -0.42 -4.06
N ALA A 54 0.98 -0.67 -2.80
CA ALA A 54 0.57 -1.91 -2.14
C ALA A 54 -0.96 -2.03 -2.08
N ARG A 55 -1.65 -0.93 -1.77
CA ARG A 55 -3.12 -0.90 -1.76
C ARG A 55 -3.68 -1.12 -3.15
N GLU A 56 -3.11 -0.47 -4.15
CA GLU A 56 -3.55 -0.63 -5.55
C GLU A 56 -3.36 -2.06 -6.02
N LEU A 57 -2.24 -2.68 -5.66
CA LEU A 57 -1.98 -4.08 -5.99
C LEU A 57 -2.97 -5.01 -5.30
N ALA A 58 -3.30 -4.74 -4.04
CA ALA A 58 -4.30 -5.52 -3.32
C ALA A 58 -5.65 -5.45 -4.01
N VAL A 59 -6.10 -4.24 -4.35
CA VAL A 59 -7.37 -4.02 -5.06
C VAL A 59 -7.35 -4.70 -6.43
N LEU A 60 -6.23 -4.59 -7.13
CA LEU A 60 -6.09 -5.20 -8.45
C LEU A 60 -6.20 -6.73 -8.38
N CYS A 61 -5.54 -7.34 -7.39
CA CYS A 61 -5.64 -8.78 -7.19
C CYS A 61 -7.07 -9.24 -6.89
N GLU A 62 -7.76 -8.48 -6.04
CA GLU A 62 -9.16 -8.76 -5.70
C GLU A 62 -10.06 -8.62 -6.93
N ARG A 63 -9.91 -7.54 -7.67
CA ARG A 63 -10.70 -7.28 -8.88
C ARG A 63 -10.42 -8.29 -9.98
N TYR A 64 -9.16 -8.66 -10.14
CA TYR A 64 -8.79 -9.67 -11.15
C TYR A 64 -9.49 -11.00 -10.86
N TYR A 65 -9.53 -11.39 -9.61
CA TYR A 65 -10.22 -12.59 -9.18
C TYR A 65 -11.72 -12.51 -9.52
N ASP A 66 -12.36 -11.40 -9.14
CA ASP A 66 -13.78 -11.18 -9.42
C ASP A 66 -14.06 -11.12 -10.93
N ARG A 67 -13.23 -10.40 -11.67
CA ARG A 67 -13.37 -10.31 -13.13
C ARG A 67 -13.16 -11.64 -13.81
N GLY A 68 -12.21 -12.41 -13.35
CA GLY A 68 -11.98 -13.75 -13.87
C GLY A 68 -13.21 -14.63 -13.71
N TYR A 69 -13.82 -14.57 -12.54
CA TYR A 69 -15.04 -15.30 -12.24
C TYR A 69 -16.20 -14.83 -13.13
N ARG A 70 -16.42 -13.53 -13.20
CA ARG A 70 -17.48 -12.94 -14.03
C ARG A 70 -17.25 -13.18 -15.51
N ARG A 71 -16.01 -13.10 -15.94
CA ARG A 71 -15.64 -13.34 -17.34
C ARG A 71 -15.93 -14.77 -17.74
N ASN A 72 -15.61 -15.72 -16.88
CA ASN A 72 -15.93 -17.13 -17.10
C ASN A 72 -17.44 -17.33 -17.22
N ALA A 73 -18.21 -16.69 -16.36
CA ALA A 73 -19.66 -16.74 -16.42
C ALA A 73 -20.21 -16.17 -17.74
N LYS A 74 -19.61 -15.08 -18.21
CA LYS A 74 -20.00 -14.45 -19.49
C LYS A 74 -19.66 -15.33 -20.69
N TYR A 75 -18.49 -15.95 -20.69
CA TYR A 75 -18.02 -16.74 -21.80
C TYR A 75 -18.66 -18.12 -21.87
N THR A 76 -19.20 -18.58 -20.78
CA THR A 76 -19.93 -19.86 -20.76
C THR A 76 -21.39 -19.72 -21.21
N VAL A 77 -21.83 -18.51 -21.37
CA VAL A 77 -23.14 -18.21 -21.93
C VAL A 77 -23.03 -18.02 -23.42
#